data_9f6aa84b9eb2c62f7e917b0aa7166885
#
_entry.id   9f6aa84b9eb2c62f7e917b0aa7166885
#
_cell.length_a   1.000
_cell.length_b   1.000
_cell.length_c   1.000
_cell.angle_alpha   90.00
_cell.angle_beta   90.00
_cell.angle_gamma   90.00
#
_symmetry.space_group_name_H-M   'P 1'
#
loop_
_entity.id
_entity.type
_entity.pdbx_description
1 polymer ?
#
loop_
_entity_poly.entity_id
_entity_poly.type
_entity_poly.pdbx_seq_one_letter_code
_entity_poly.pdbx_strand_id
1 'polypeptide(L)'
;MHINWKKIGPYLIIIAAVLWALDGILRRSLFSLPPTIIVFYEHLIGLIIIAPWLFKNIRNLKFTKREWGALLVVSIFSGVLGTLWFTTALVKVNYISFSVVFLLQKLQPIFAMTFAIIFLKEKISKRYLLWALVAMLAAYFVTFKNGLISFNTGDETLKAALFALGAAFAWGSSTAFSRFALLRKSNTVVTGVRFFLTTILALIFVFIFGQQAALMSPNS
;
A
#
# COMPACT_ATOMS: atom_id res chain seq x y z
N MET A 1 23.84 -22.60 -8.71
CA MET A 1 23.67 -22.30 -7.26
C MET A 1 22.17 -22.17 -6.98
N HIS A 2 21.55 -23.19 -6.37
CA HIS A 2 20.12 -23.19 -6.07
C HIS A 2 19.88 -22.37 -4.80
N ILE A 3 19.26 -21.20 -4.96
CA ILE A 3 18.87 -20.34 -3.83
C ILE A 3 17.80 -21.06 -3.01
N ASN A 4 18.08 -21.32 -1.72
CA ASN A 4 17.10 -21.90 -0.81
C ASN A 4 16.16 -20.81 -0.26
N TRP A 5 15.08 -20.56 -0.99
CA TRP A 5 14.09 -19.52 -0.66
C TRP A 5 13.45 -19.68 0.72
N LYS A 6 13.36 -20.91 1.26
CA LYS A 6 12.81 -21.14 2.61
C LYS A 6 13.72 -20.56 3.70
N LYS A 7 15.04 -20.54 3.47
CA LYS A 7 16.01 -19.97 4.44
C LYS A 7 16.14 -18.45 4.27
N ILE A 8 16.09 -17.94 3.04
CA ILE A 8 16.32 -16.52 2.74
C ILE A 8 15.04 -15.69 2.88
N GLY A 9 13.87 -16.28 2.64
CA GLY A 9 12.58 -15.58 2.70
C GLY A 9 12.35 -14.73 3.96
N PRO A 10 12.59 -15.25 5.18
CA PRO A 10 12.43 -14.44 6.40
C PRO A 10 13.31 -13.19 6.44
N TYR A 11 14.56 -13.27 5.98
CA TYR A 11 15.46 -12.11 5.93
C TYR A 11 14.99 -11.07 4.91
N LEU A 12 14.48 -11.50 3.75
CA LEU A 12 13.90 -10.59 2.77
C LEU A 12 12.66 -9.86 3.30
N ILE A 13 11.85 -10.53 4.13
CA ILE A 13 10.70 -9.91 4.79
C ILE A 13 11.16 -8.84 5.78
N ILE A 14 12.21 -9.12 6.57
CA ILE A 14 12.79 -8.13 7.50
C ILE A 14 13.31 -6.91 6.74
N ILE A 15 14.08 -7.14 5.66
CA ILE A 15 14.59 -6.06 4.80
C ILE A 15 13.44 -5.24 4.24
N ALA A 16 12.40 -5.87 3.72
CA ALA A 16 11.22 -5.18 3.20
C ALA A 16 10.51 -4.35 4.29
N ALA A 17 10.42 -4.85 5.52
CA ALA A 17 9.84 -4.12 6.64
C ALA A 17 10.66 -2.88 7.02
N VAL A 18 12.00 -2.99 7.02
CA VAL A 18 12.91 -1.86 7.26
C VAL A 18 12.79 -0.82 6.14
N LEU A 19 12.79 -1.25 4.88
CA LEU A 19 12.62 -0.34 3.73
C LEU A 19 11.27 0.38 3.80
N TRP A 20 10.19 -0.31 4.23
CA TRP A 20 8.90 0.33 4.40
C TRP A 20 8.88 1.34 5.54
N ALA A 21 9.57 1.07 6.64
CA ALA A 21 9.73 2.05 7.72
C ALA A 21 10.46 3.31 7.25
N LEU A 22 11.51 3.15 6.44
CA LEU A 22 12.24 4.25 5.80
C LEU A 22 11.38 5.02 4.79
N ASP A 23 10.52 4.34 4.02
CA ASP A 23 9.59 4.97 3.09
C ASP A 23 8.70 6.01 3.77
N GLY A 24 8.16 5.71 4.95
CA GLY A 24 7.34 6.66 5.71
C GLY A 24 8.11 7.94 6.10
N ILE A 25 9.39 7.81 6.45
CA ILE A 25 10.25 8.96 6.79
C ILE A 25 10.55 9.77 5.52
N LEU A 26 10.89 9.10 4.42
CA LEU A 26 11.17 9.74 3.13
C LEU A 26 9.94 10.47 2.58
N ARG A 27 8.75 9.89 2.68
CA ARG A 27 7.49 10.56 2.29
C ARG A 27 7.27 11.84 3.07
N ARG A 28 7.61 11.85 4.35
CA ARG A 28 7.50 13.04 5.18
C ARG A 28 8.42 14.16 4.70
N SER A 29 9.62 13.85 4.16
CA SER A 29 10.50 14.87 3.60
C SER A 29 10.00 15.47 2.27
N LEU A 30 9.04 14.79 1.62
CA LEU A 30 8.41 15.21 0.35
C LEU A 30 7.06 15.92 0.55
N PHE A 31 6.75 16.40 1.76
CA PHE A 31 5.43 16.99 2.07
C PHE A 31 5.14 18.30 1.31
N SER A 32 6.14 18.93 0.71
CA SER A 32 5.96 20.08 -0.18
C SER A 32 5.33 19.70 -1.53
N LEU A 33 5.41 18.41 -1.92
CA LEU A 33 4.83 17.92 -3.15
C LEU A 33 3.38 17.47 -2.94
N PRO A 34 2.49 17.67 -3.93
CA PRO A 34 1.17 17.08 -3.90
C PRO A 34 1.24 15.54 -3.77
N PRO A 35 0.40 14.90 -2.92
CA PRO A 35 0.42 13.45 -2.74
C PRO A 35 0.26 12.64 -4.05
N THR A 36 -0.51 13.15 -5.02
CA THR A 36 -0.69 12.52 -6.34
C THR A 36 0.61 12.45 -7.14
N ILE A 37 1.45 13.48 -7.05
CA ILE A 37 2.76 13.54 -7.69
C ILE A 37 3.71 12.51 -7.08
N ILE A 38 3.71 12.39 -5.75
CA ILE A 38 4.52 11.39 -5.03
C ILE A 38 4.10 9.98 -5.48
N VAL A 39 2.80 9.70 -5.53
CA VAL A 39 2.27 8.40 -5.98
C VAL A 39 2.64 8.11 -7.41
N PHE A 40 2.56 9.09 -8.31
CA PHE A 40 2.94 8.94 -9.70
C PHE A 40 4.41 8.56 -9.85
N TYR A 41 5.32 9.34 -9.28
CA TYR A 41 6.76 9.08 -9.40
C TYR A 41 7.19 7.78 -8.73
N GLU A 42 6.62 7.43 -7.57
CA GLU A 42 6.87 6.16 -6.91
C GLU A 42 6.59 4.97 -7.84
N HIS A 43 5.41 4.97 -8.46
CA HIS A 43 5.01 3.88 -9.34
C HIS A 43 5.74 3.92 -10.69
N LEU A 44 6.07 5.10 -11.20
CA LEU A 44 6.89 5.25 -12.41
C LEU A 44 8.31 4.69 -12.20
N ILE A 45 8.97 5.07 -11.10
CA ILE A 45 10.29 4.55 -10.75
C ILE A 45 10.24 3.03 -10.55
N GLY A 46 9.24 2.54 -9.82
CA GLY A 46 9.02 1.11 -9.64
C GLY A 46 8.82 0.37 -10.97
N LEU A 47 8.08 0.97 -11.90
CA LEU A 47 7.90 0.45 -13.25
C LEU A 47 9.22 0.40 -14.02
N ILE A 48 10.01 1.47 -13.99
CA ILE A 48 11.32 1.53 -14.65
C ILE A 48 12.25 0.44 -14.12
N ILE A 49 12.28 0.27 -12.79
CA ILE A 49 13.12 -0.75 -12.15
C ILE A 49 12.68 -2.17 -12.58
N ILE A 50 11.38 -2.47 -12.63
CA ILE A 50 10.90 -3.82 -12.96
C ILE A 50 10.84 -4.08 -14.47
N ALA A 51 10.89 -3.05 -15.30
CA ALA A 51 10.71 -3.14 -16.75
C ALA A 51 11.61 -4.20 -17.42
N PRO A 52 12.91 -4.33 -17.13
CA PRO A 52 13.76 -5.32 -17.79
C PRO A 52 13.24 -6.75 -17.59
N TRP A 53 12.77 -7.09 -16.37
CA TRP A 53 12.21 -8.41 -16.07
C TRP A 53 10.81 -8.59 -16.67
N LEU A 54 10.02 -7.52 -16.72
CA LEU A 54 8.71 -7.53 -17.35
C LEU A 54 8.83 -7.78 -18.85
N PHE A 55 9.71 -7.07 -19.55
CA PHE A 55 9.96 -7.27 -20.99
C PHE A 55 10.46 -8.68 -21.30
N LYS A 56 11.34 -9.24 -20.47
CA LYS A 56 11.79 -10.64 -20.63
C LYS A 56 10.65 -11.64 -20.54
N ASN A 57 9.60 -11.32 -19.80
CA ASN A 57 8.43 -12.18 -19.58
C ASN A 57 7.18 -11.72 -20.35
N ILE A 58 7.32 -10.82 -21.33
CA ILE A 58 6.18 -10.21 -22.04
C ILE A 58 5.29 -11.24 -22.74
N ARG A 59 5.86 -12.35 -23.20
CA ARG A 59 5.11 -13.46 -23.82
C ARG A 59 4.13 -14.13 -22.85
N ASN A 60 4.31 -13.96 -21.53
CA ASN A 60 3.47 -14.52 -20.46
C ASN A 60 2.39 -13.55 -20.01
N LEU A 61 2.21 -12.40 -20.67
CA LEU A 61 1.21 -11.38 -20.34
C LEU A 61 -0.23 -11.75 -20.76
N LYS A 62 -0.49 -13.02 -21.06
CA LYS A 62 -1.85 -13.49 -21.35
C LYS A 62 -2.68 -13.54 -20.07
N PHE A 63 -3.54 -12.57 -19.88
CA PHE A 63 -4.49 -12.50 -18.76
C PHE A 63 -5.92 -12.74 -19.25
N THR A 64 -6.69 -13.45 -18.45
CA THR A 64 -8.14 -13.56 -18.64
C THR A 64 -8.84 -12.24 -18.25
N LYS A 65 -10.08 -12.03 -18.69
CA LYS A 65 -10.89 -10.85 -18.32
C LYS A 65 -11.01 -10.70 -16.80
N ARG A 66 -11.13 -11.81 -16.06
CA ARG A 66 -11.22 -11.81 -14.58
C ARG A 66 -9.88 -11.39 -13.93
N GLU A 67 -8.75 -11.86 -14.46
CA GLU A 67 -7.42 -11.47 -13.97
C GLU A 67 -7.15 -9.98 -14.25
N TRP A 68 -7.52 -9.47 -15.44
CA TRP A 68 -7.46 -8.05 -15.75
C TRP A 68 -8.32 -7.21 -14.80
N GLY A 69 -9.56 -7.64 -14.52
CA GLY A 69 -10.44 -7.01 -13.56
C GLY A 69 -9.83 -6.96 -12.16
N ALA A 70 -9.24 -8.08 -11.70
CA ALA A 70 -8.57 -8.13 -10.41
C ALA A 70 -7.34 -7.20 -10.36
N LEU A 71 -6.53 -7.16 -11.42
CA LEU A 71 -5.37 -6.26 -11.50
C LEU A 71 -5.78 -4.79 -11.52
N LEU A 72 -6.86 -4.45 -12.21
CA LEU A 72 -7.38 -3.09 -12.24
C LEU A 72 -7.87 -2.67 -10.85
N VAL A 73 -8.64 -3.53 -10.16
CA VAL A 73 -9.08 -3.28 -8.78
C VAL A 73 -7.87 -3.09 -7.85
N VAL A 74 -6.86 -3.94 -7.95
CA VAL A 74 -5.64 -3.80 -7.13
C VAL A 74 -4.90 -2.50 -7.45
N SER A 75 -4.80 -2.12 -8.72
CA SER A 75 -4.11 -0.89 -9.12
C SER A 75 -4.85 0.36 -8.64
N ILE A 76 -6.18 0.36 -8.69
CA ILE A 76 -7.00 1.46 -8.16
C ILE A 76 -6.91 1.50 -6.62
N PHE A 77 -7.24 0.40 -5.95
CA PHE A 77 -7.34 0.39 -4.49
C PHE A 77 -5.97 0.43 -3.82
N SER A 78 -5.06 -0.47 -4.18
CA SER A 78 -3.74 -0.54 -3.53
C SER A 78 -2.77 0.48 -4.12
N GLY A 79 -2.73 0.60 -5.44
CA GLY A 79 -1.78 1.46 -6.12
C GLY A 79 -2.10 2.94 -5.94
N VAL A 80 -3.30 3.38 -6.31
CA VAL A 80 -3.66 4.80 -6.29
C VAL A 80 -4.26 5.19 -4.95
N LEU A 81 -5.46 4.69 -4.62
CA LEU A 81 -6.21 5.19 -3.46
C LEU A 81 -5.50 4.94 -2.14
N GLY A 82 -5.03 3.73 -1.91
CA GLY A 82 -4.34 3.38 -0.66
C GLY A 82 -3.08 4.21 -0.46
N THR A 83 -2.25 4.33 -1.50
CA THR A 83 -1.00 5.11 -1.43
C THR A 83 -1.28 6.60 -1.33
N LEU A 84 -2.27 7.11 -2.08
CA LEU A 84 -2.69 8.52 -2.02
C LEU A 84 -3.23 8.89 -0.63
N TRP A 85 -4.13 8.09 -0.10
CA TRP A 85 -4.71 8.34 1.24
C TRP A 85 -3.67 8.24 2.35
N PHE A 86 -2.77 7.26 2.28
CA PHE A 86 -1.69 7.15 3.25
C PHE A 86 -0.73 8.34 3.18
N THR A 87 -0.31 8.74 1.98
CA THR A 87 0.56 9.91 1.78
C THR A 87 -0.14 11.18 2.27
N THR A 88 -1.44 11.36 1.96
CA THR A 88 -2.23 12.49 2.45
C THR A 88 -2.31 12.51 3.99
N ALA A 89 -2.51 11.35 4.62
CA ALA A 89 -2.51 11.25 6.08
C ALA A 89 -1.15 11.65 6.68
N LEU A 90 -0.03 11.24 6.05
CA LEU A 90 1.32 11.60 6.50
C LEU A 90 1.63 13.08 6.33
N VAL A 91 1.16 13.73 5.27
CA VAL A 91 1.30 15.18 5.08
C VAL A 91 0.56 15.96 6.18
N LYS A 92 -0.51 15.39 6.72
CA LYS A 92 -1.31 15.98 7.81
C LYS A 92 -0.77 15.70 9.23
N VAL A 93 0.51 15.32 9.39
CA VAL A 93 1.11 15.02 10.72
C VAL A 93 1.16 16.21 11.69
N ASN A 94 0.97 17.42 11.23
CA ASN A 94 0.80 18.58 12.12
C ASN A 94 -0.49 18.49 12.98
N TYR A 95 -1.46 17.69 12.54
CA TYR A 95 -2.77 17.52 13.17
C TYR A 95 -2.94 16.17 13.86
N ILE A 96 -2.17 15.16 13.45
CA ILE A 96 -2.21 13.80 14.01
C ILE A 96 -0.78 13.29 14.18
N SER A 97 -0.50 12.59 15.29
CA SER A 97 0.84 12.04 15.46
C SER A 97 1.15 10.99 14.38
N PHE A 98 2.38 10.99 13.89
CA PHE A 98 2.89 10.03 12.90
C PHE A 98 2.62 8.57 13.33
N SER A 99 2.79 8.29 14.62
CA SER A 99 2.52 6.95 15.18
C SER A 99 1.07 6.52 15.05
N VAL A 100 0.11 7.46 15.18
CA VAL A 100 -1.34 7.15 15.02
C VAL A 100 -1.66 6.80 13.58
N VAL A 101 -1.08 7.50 12.59
CA VAL A 101 -1.27 7.15 11.17
C VAL A 101 -0.81 5.72 10.91
N PHE A 102 0.36 5.35 11.43
CA PHE A 102 0.87 3.99 11.30
C PHE A 102 0.03 2.94 12.04
N LEU A 103 -0.49 3.28 13.24
CA LEU A 103 -1.37 2.38 13.97
C LEU A 103 -2.65 2.09 13.20
N LEU A 104 -3.32 3.13 12.71
CA LEU A 104 -4.54 2.97 11.91
C LEU A 104 -4.28 2.13 10.65
N GLN A 105 -3.13 2.32 10.02
CA GLN A 105 -2.71 1.49 8.88
C GLN A 105 -2.49 0.02 9.29
N LYS A 106 -2.10 -0.29 10.54
CA LYS A 106 -1.98 -1.68 11.05
C LYS A 106 -3.32 -2.40 11.19
N LEU A 107 -4.46 -1.74 10.98
CA LEU A 107 -5.77 -2.40 10.83
C LEU A 107 -5.94 -3.09 9.47
N GLN A 108 -5.04 -2.87 8.52
CA GLN A 108 -5.03 -3.54 7.20
C GLN A 108 -5.28 -5.05 7.24
N PRO A 109 -4.68 -5.86 8.16
CA PRO A 109 -4.93 -7.29 8.24
C PRO A 109 -6.40 -7.65 8.50
N ILE A 110 -7.14 -6.82 9.24
CA ILE A 110 -8.57 -7.04 9.47
C ILE A 110 -9.32 -7.00 8.14
N PHE A 111 -9.10 -5.95 7.36
CA PHE A 111 -9.72 -5.83 6.04
C PHE A 111 -9.28 -6.96 5.10
N ALA A 112 -7.98 -7.30 5.08
CA ALA A 112 -7.46 -8.40 4.26
C ALA A 112 -8.13 -9.74 4.60
N MET A 113 -8.28 -10.06 5.89
CA MET A 113 -8.95 -11.27 6.35
C MET A 113 -10.43 -11.27 5.98
N THR A 114 -11.12 -10.16 6.21
CA THR A 114 -12.54 -10.03 5.88
C THR A 114 -12.78 -10.28 4.39
N PHE A 115 -11.99 -9.66 3.54
CA PHE A 115 -12.10 -9.84 2.09
C PHE A 115 -11.68 -11.23 1.62
N ALA A 116 -10.67 -11.86 2.26
CA ALA A 116 -10.28 -13.23 1.98
C ALA A 116 -11.41 -14.22 2.32
N ILE A 117 -12.12 -14.03 3.43
CA ILE A 117 -13.29 -14.84 3.80
C ILE A 117 -14.41 -14.66 2.77
N ILE A 118 -14.75 -13.41 2.44
CA ILE A 118 -15.91 -13.10 1.59
C ILE A 118 -15.66 -13.52 0.14
N PHE A 119 -14.54 -13.13 -0.46
CA PHE A 119 -14.27 -13.28 -1.89
C PHE A 119 -13.53 -14.57 -2.24
N LEU A 120 -12.60 -15.01 -1.39
CA LEU A 120 -11.83 -16.23 -1.64
C LEU A 120 -12.38 -17.44 -0.90
N LYS A 121 -13.41 -17.24 -0.03
CA LYS A 121 -14.01 -18.27 0.82
C LYS A 121 -12.97 -19.01 1.68
N GLU A 122 -11.93 -18.30 2.09
CA GLU A 122 -10.86 -18.87 2.91
C GLU A 122 -11.32 -19.09 4.34
N LYS A 123 -10.88 -20.22 4.91
CA LYS A 123 -11.09 -20.53 6.34
C LYS A 123 -9.90 -20.01 7.12
N ILE A 124 -10.14 -19.04 8.01
CA ILE A 124 -9.10 -18.49 8.89
C ILE A 124 -9.09 -19.29 10.17
N SER A 125 -7.90 -19.77 10.58
CA SER A 125 -7.76 -20.54 11.82
C SER A 125 -7.90 -19.63 13.04
N LYS A 126 -8.48 -20.16 14.14
CA LYS A 126 -8.58 -19.44 15.42
C LYS A 126 -7.19 -19.02 15.95
N ARG A 127 -6.16 -19.85 15.71
CA ARG A 127 -4.78 -19.52 16.07
C ARG A 127 -4.25 -18.30 15.34
N TYR A 128 -4.58 -18.16 14.05
CA TYR A 128 -4.20 -16.98 13.28
C TYR A 128 -4.89 -15.70 13.80
N LEU A 129 -6.19 -15.78 14.11
CA LEU A 129 -6.93 -14.66 14.70
C LEU A 129 -6.34 -14.24 16.05
N LEU A 130 -5.95 -15.18 16.89
CA LEU A 130 -5.29 -14.91 18.16
C LEU A 130 -3.98 -14.13 17.96
N TRP A 131 -3.12 -14.59 17.06
CA TRP A 131 -1.86 -13.90 16.77
C TRP A 131 -2.06 -12.53 16.11
N ALA A 132 -3.07 -12.38 15.27
CA ALA A 132 -3.44 -11.08 14.70
C ALA A 132 -3.88 -10.11 15.81
N LEU A 133 -4.68 -10.55 16.77
CA LEU A 133 -5.09 -9.75 17.93
C LEU A 133 -3.87 -9.34 18.78
N VAL A 134 -2.99 -10.29 19.11
CA VAL A 134 -1.75 -10.00 19.87
C VAL A 134 -0.88 -8.97 19.13
N ALA A 135 -0.72 -9.11 17.82
CA ALA A 135 0.04 -8.16 17.02
C ALA A 135 -0.59 -6.75 17.01
N MET A 136 -1.91 -6.66 16.97
CA MET A 136 -2.63 -5.38 17.05
C MET A 136 -2.50 -4.73 18.42
N LEU A 137 -2.62 -5.49 19.51
CA LEU A 137 -2.39 -5.01 20.87
C LEU A 137 -0.95 -4.52 21.05
N ALA A 138 0.02 -5.27 20.56
CA ALA A 138 1.43 -4.85 20.58
C ALA A 138 1.64 -3.55 19.81
N ALA A 139 1.06 -3.42 18.61
CA ALA A 139 1.12 -2.18 17.83
C ALA A 139 0.50 -0.99 18.56
N TYR A 140 -0.61 -1.21 19.27
CA TYR A 140 -1.25 -0.20 20.11
C TYR A 140 -0.30 0.33 21.20
N PHE A 141 0.30 -0.56 21.99
CA PHE A 141 1.22 -0.17 23.07
C PHE A 141 2.53 0.47 22.56
N VAL A 142 3.04 0.05 21.40
CA VAL A 142 4.18 0.70 20.76
C VAL A 142 3.83 2.13 20.32
N THR A 143 2.59 2.35 19.89
CA THR A 143 2.14 3.66 19.40
C THR A 143 1.84 4.61 20.55
N PHE A 144 1.18 4.14 21.61
CA PHE A 144 0.76 4.91 22.76
C PHE A 144 1.55 4.51 24.00
N LYS A 145 2.68 5.18 24.25
CA LYS A 145 3.59 4.87 25.38
C LYS A 145 2.90 4.77 26.73
N ASN A 146 1.86 5.60 26.96
CA ASN A 146 1.10 5.63 28.21
C ASN A 146 -0.26 4.93 28.10
N GLY A 147 -0.53 4.22 27.01
CA GLY A 147 -1.82 3.57 26.77
C GLY A 147 -3.00 4.54 26.58
N LEU A 148 -2.75 5.85 26.58
CA LEU A 148 -3.79 6.88 26.50
C LEU A 148 -3.88 7.43 25.07
N ILE A 149 -5.10 7.43 24.53
CA ILE A 149 -5.43 8.10 23.26
C ILE A 149 -5.88 9.52 23.62
N SER A 150 -5.21 10.53 23.09
CA SER A 150 -5.71 11.90 23.19
C SER A 150 -6.85 12.09 22.19
N PHE A 151 -8.05 12.32 22.68
CA PHE A 151 -9.25 12.63 21.89
C PHE A 151 -9.45 14.12 21.63
N ASN A 152 -8.49 14.96 21.97
CA ASN A 152 -8.58 16.40 21.70
C ASN A 152 -8.33 16.63 20.20
N THR A 153 -9.39 16.38 19.40
CA THR A 153 -9.32 16.24 17.96
C THR A 153 -10.06 17.39 17.28
N GLY A 154 -9.30 18.26 16.58
CA GLY A 154 -9.90 19.16 15.59
C GLY A 154 -10.30 18.41 14.32
N ASP A 155 -11.08 19.05 13.44
CA ASP A 155 -11.58 18.47 12.18
C ASP A 155 -10.46 17.90 11.30
N GLU A 156 -9.30 18.53 11.27
CA GLU A 156 -8.15 18.06 10.46
C GLU A 156 -7.54 16.76 11.00
N THR A 157 -7.60 16.54 12.33
CA THR A 157 -7.16 15.27 12.94
C THR A 157 -8.08 14.13 12.52
N LEU A 158 -9.40 14.36 12.51
CA LEU A 158 -10.37 13.37 12.06
C LEU A 158 -10.15 13.03 10.58
N LYS A 159 -9.95 14.05 9.73
CA LYS A 159 -9.66 13.83 8.30
C LYS A 159 -8.40 12.99 8.11
N ALA A 160 -7.31 13.30 8.82
CA ALA A 160 -6.07 12.54 8.74
C ALA A 160 -6.26 11.08 9.17
N ALA A 161 -7.01 10.84 10.24
CA ALA A 161 -7.34 9.50 10.72
C ALA A 161 -8.19 8.72 9.70
N LEU A 162 -9.18 9.37 9.08
CA LEU A 162 -10.01 8.76 8.03
C LEU A 162 -9.19 8.40 6.79
N PHE A 163 -8.24 9.24 6.38
CA PHE A 163 -7.32 8.91 5.29
C PHE A 163 -6.43 7.71 5.63
N ALA A 164 -5.88 7.63 6.85
CA ALA A 164 -5.08 6.49 7.28
C ALA A 164 -5.90 5.19 7.33
N LEU A 165 -7.13 5.25 7.84
CA LEU A 165 -8.05 4.12 7.87
C LEU A 165 -8.50 3.71 6.47
N GLY A 166 -8.80 4.68 5.60
CA GLY A 166 -9.11 4.46 4.20
C GLY A 166 -7.98 3.75 3.46
N ALA A 167 -6.72 4.15 3.71
CA ALA A 167 -5.54 3.47 3.17
C ALA A 167 -5.46 2.01 3.65
N ALA A 168 -5.67 1.75 4.95
CA ALA A 168 -5.70 0.40 5.50
C ALA A 168 -6.80 -0.46 4.85
N PHE A 169 -7.99 0.10 4.66
CA PHE A 169 -9.09 -0.55 3.94
C PHE A 169 -8.72 -0.86 2.48
N ALA A 170 -8.21 0.12 1.74
CA ALA A 170 -7.86 -0.03 0.33
C ALA A 170 -6.78 -1.10 0.11
N TRP A 171 -5.71 -1.06 0.89
CA TRP A 171 -4.64 -2.05 0.82
C TRP A 171 -5.08 -3.44 1.30
N GLY A 172 -5.84 -3.50 2.40
CA GLY A 172 -6.35 -4.74 2.95
C GLY A 172 -7.30 -5.45 1.98
N SER A 173 -8.32 -4.73 1.49
CA SER A 173 -9.29 -5.29 0.55
C SER A 173 -8.65 -5.75 -0.76
N SER A 174 -7.70 -5.00 -1.29
CA SER A 174 -7.00 -5.34 -2.53
C SER A 174 -6.09 -6.57 -2.42
N THR A 175 -5.69 -6.96 -1.21
CA THR A 175 -4.84 -8.15 -0.99
C THR A 175 -5.49 -9.43 -1.51
N ALA A 176 -6.81 -9.60 -1.31
CA ALA A 176 -7.55 -10.75 -1.82
C ALA A 176 -7.52 -10.82 -3.36
N PHE A 177 -7.73 -9.68 -4.03
CA PHE A 177 -7.68 -9.59 -5.50
C PHE A 177 -6.26 -9.79 -6.04
N SER A 178 -5.26 -9.25 -5.35
CA SER A 178 -3.84 -9.48 -5.67
C SER A 178 -3.49 -10.97 -5.61
N ARG A 179 -3.93 -11.67 -4.55
CA ARG A 179 -3.75 -13.11 -4.42
C ARG A 179 -4.40 -13.89 -5.56
N PHE A 180 -5.62 -13.51 -5.95
CA PHE A 180 -6.29 -14.13 -7.10
C PHE A 180 -5.46 -14.01 -8.39
N ALA A 181 -4.91 -12.83 -8.68
CA ALA A 181 -4.05 -12.61 -9.84
C ALA A 181 -2.76 -13.44 -9.78
N LEU A 182 -2.19 -13.63 -8.57
CA LEU A 182 -0.95 -14.37 -8.34
C LEU A 182 -1.09 -15.90 -8.43
N LEU A 183 -2.31 -16.46 -8.32
CA LEU A 183 -2.51 -17.92 -8.36
C LEU A 183 -2.03 -18.58 -9.66
N ARG A 184 -2.00 -17.84 -10.77
CA ARG A 184 -1.70 -18.36 -12.11
C ARG A 184 -0.57 -17.64 -12.82
N LYS A 185 0.03 -16.64 -12.21
CA LYS A 185 1.04 -15.77 -12.83
C LYS A 185 2.25 -15.57 -11.91
N SER A 186 3.39 -15.30 -12.50
CA SER A 186 4.58 -14.98 -11.73
C SER A 186 4.45 -13.64 -11.03
N ASN A 187 5.07 -13.51 -9.85
CA ASN A 187 5.08 -12.26 -9.08
C ASN A 187 5.62 -11.09 -9.92
N THR A 188 6.68 -11.31 -10.71
CA THR A 188 7.27 -10.27 -11.55
C THR A 188 6.28 -9.71 -12.56
N VAL A 189 5.53 -10.59 -13.25
CA VAL A 189 4.54 -10.17 -14.24
C VAL A 189 3.39 -9.42 -13.59
N VAL A 190 2.83 -9.93 -12.49
CA VAL A 190 1.73 -9.29 -11.77
C VAL A 190 2.17 -7.94 -11.21
N THR A 191 3.34 -7.85 -10.60
CA THR A 191 3.88 -6.61 -10.04
C THR A 191 4.17 -5.59 -11.14
N GLY A 192 4.79 -6.01 -12.26
CA GLY A 192 5.09 -5.11 -13.39
C GLY A 192 3.83 -4.54 -14.02
N VAL A 193 2.80 -5.37 -14.24
CA VAL A 193 1.50 -4.89 -14.77
C VAL A 193 0.81 -3.97 -13.78
N ARG A 194 0.89 -4.24 -12.46
CA ARG A 194 0.35 -3.33 -11.44
C ARG A 194 1.03 -1.97 -11.48
N PHE A 195 2.37 -1.93 -11.50
CA PHE A 195 3.09 -0.65 -11.60
C PHE A 195 2.71 0.11 -12.87
N PHE A 196 2.61 -0.58 -14.01
CA PHE A 196 2.18 0.02 -15.25
C PHE A 196 0.77 0.64 -15.16
N LEU A 197 -0.21 -0.15 -14.73
CA LEU A 197 -1.58 0.33 -14.58
C LEU A 197 -1.68 1.46 -13.53
N THR A 198 -0.99 1.33 -12.40
CA THR A 198 -1.01 2.35 -11.36
C THR A 198 -0.35 3.65 -11.82
N THR A 199 0.75 3.58 -12.58
CA THR A 199 1.40 4.77 -13.15
C THR A 199 0.45 5.53 -14.06
N ILE A 200 -0.27 4.84 -14.94
CA ILE A 200 -1.26 5.48 -15.83
C ILE A 200 -2.40 6.09 -15.02
N LEU A 201 -2.95 5.33 -14.06
CA LEU A 201 -4.04 5.81 -13.22
C LEU A 201 -3.60 7.01 -12.37
N ALA A 202 -2.42 6.97 -11.76
CA ALA A 202 -1.88 8.08 -10.99
C ALA A 202 -1.67 9.33 -11.86
N LEU A 203 -1.19 9.16 -13.09
CA LEU A 203 -1.07 10.27 -14.04
C LEU A 203 -2.44 10.89 -14.37
N ILE A 204 -3.45 10.05 -14.59
CA ILE A 204 -4.84 10.53 -14.79
C ILE A 204 -5.30 11.35 -13.59
N PHE A 205 -5.02 10.88 -12.35
CA PHE A 205 -5.38 11.64 -11.15
C PHE A 205 -4.63 12.97 -11.04
N VAL A 206 -3.36 13.05 -11.46
CA VAL A 206 -2.60 14.31 -11.52
C VAL A 206 -3.34 15.34 -12.42
N PHE A 207 -3.84 14.90 -13.57
CA PHE A 207 -4.59 15.78 -14.47
C PHE A 207 -5.97 16.13 -13.91
N ILE A 208 -6.69 15.19 -13.31
CA ILE A 208 -8.02 15.44 -12.70
C ILE A 208 -7.90 16.49 -11.59
N PHE A 209 -6.85 16.45 -10.78
CA PHE A 209 -6.64 17.41 -9.69
C PHE A 209 -5.92 18.72 -10.14
N GLY A 210 -5.66 18.89 -11.44
CA GLY A 210 -5.03 20.10 -11.96
C GLY A 210 -3.57 20.29 -11.51
N GLN A 211 -2.86 19.22 -11.16
CA GLN A 211 -1.51 19.27 -10.58
C GLN A 211 -0.39 19.00 -11.59
N GLN A 212 -0.69 19.10 -12.89
CA GLN A 212 0.28 18.83 -13.97
C GLN A 212 1.49 19.77 -13.95
N ALA A 213 1.35 21.00 -13.46
CA ALA A 213 2.47 21.94 -13.33
C ALA A 213 3.55 21.39 -12.38
N ALA A 214 3.17 20.69 -11.30
CA ALA A 214 4.10 20.11 -10.36
C ALA A 214 4.88 18.88 -10.91
N LEU A 215 4.50 18.33 -12.06
CA LEU A 215 5.32 17.34 -12.78
C LEU A 215 6.57 17.96 -13.40
N MET A 216 6.50 19.22 -13.78
CA MET A 216 7.58 19.92 -14.53
C MET A 216 8.44 20.78 -13.62
N SER A 217 7.90 21.21 -12.48
CA SER A 217 8.55 22.09 -11.52
C SER A 217 8.19 21.66 -10.09
N PRO A 218 8.82 20.60 -9.58
CA PRO A 218 8.48 20.06 -8.26
C PRO A 218 8.80 21.00 -7.08
N ASN A 219 9.49 22.11 -7.33
CA ASN A 219 9.89 23.11 -6.33
C ASN A 219 9.15 24.45 -6.45
N SER A 220 8.10 24.55 -7.27
CA SER A 220 7.28 25.77 -7.44
C SER A 220 6.04 25.76 -6.59
#